data_8cddd7a4f2850ec9ea3c66f6bece3fd5
#
_entry.id   8cddd7a4f2850ec9ea3c66f6bece3fd5
#
_cell.length_a   1.000
_cell.length_b   1.000
_cell.length_c   1.000
_cell.angle_alpha   90.00
_cell.angle_beta   90.00
_cell.angle_gamma   90.00
#
_symmetry.space_group_name_H-M   'P 1'
#
loop_
_entity.id
_entity.type
_entity.pdbx_description
1 polymer ?
#
loop_
_entity_poly.entity_id
_entity_poly.type
_entity_poly.pdbx_seq_one_letter_code
_entity_poly.pdbx_strand_id
1 'polypeptide(L)'
;MGKPKFSRKKYETPSHPWQEDRIKLENELIRKYGLKNKREVWRSQTRLRKYRSQARELLAKVATGDVQSKKESEQLLIHLNRLNVLPPNSTLDDVLTLDTESILSRRLQTLTYLKGLANTSYQARQLISHGHIAISNRRVTVPGYIVTKEEESEIGYTSDSPLNDVMHPARPRADFKSVPIIKRNISKEEKKPIEPPKKEQDKEKVSTPSEEKTKEEIQKKESIQAEPQKQQVVESKESKKEPKEKAEEQTNNKDEKKGE
;
A
#
# COMPACT_ATOMS: atom_id res chain seq x y z
N MET A 1 -37.36 4.03 -23.06
CA MET A 1 -36.26 4.28 -22.11
C MET A 1 -35.59 2.97 -21.75
N GLY A 2 -34.25 2.89 -21.81
CA GLY A 2 -33.48 1.70 -21.41
C GLY A 2 -33.46 1.50 -19.89
N LYS A 3 -33.33 0.25 -19.42
CA LYS A 3 -33.17 -0.04 -17.99
C LYS A 3 -31.88 0.62 -17.46
N PRO A 4 -31.86 1.16 -16.21
CA PRO A 4 -30.66 1.76 -15.63
C PRO A 4 -29.54 0.68 -15.53
N LYS A 5 -28.33 1.06 -15.93
CA LYS A 5 -27.17 0.16 -15.82
C LYS A 5 -26.68 0.12 -14.38
N PHE A 6 -26.42 -1.08 -13.88
CA PHE A 6 -25.76 -1.25 -12.57
C PHE A 6 -24.37 -0.61 -12.58
N SER A 7 -24.00 0.04 -11.46
CA SER A 7 -22.67 0.62 -11.30
C SER A 7 -21.59 -0.46 -11.33
N ARG A 8 -20.58 -0.30 -12.20
CA ARG A 8 -19.44 -1.23 -12.27
C ARG A 8 -18.52 -1.07 -11.06
N LYS A 9 -17.92 -2.16 -10.63
CA LYS A 9 -16.88 -2.18 -9.59
C LYS A 9 -15.70 -1.31 -10.02
N LYS A 10 -15.34 -0.30 -9.18
CA LYS A 10 -14.27 0.69 -9.46
C LYS A 10 -12.93 0.32 -8.79
N TYR A 11 -12.74 -0.93 -8.41
CA TYR A 11 -11.51 -1.42 -7.77
C TYR A 11 -11.26 -2.87 -8.12
N GLU A 12 -10.02 -3.27 -8.11
CA GLU A 12 -9.60 -4.65 -8.24
C GLU A 12 -9.41 -5.26 -6.86
N THR A 13 -9.90 -6.47 -6.69
CA THR A 13 -9.64 -7.25 -5.48
C THR A 13 -8.28 -7.93 -5.62
N PRO A 14 -7.53 -8.10 -4.54
CA PRO A 14 -6.28 -8.83 -4.58
C PRO A 14 -6.48 -10.27 -5.04
N SER A 15 -5.55 -10.81 -5.85
CA SER A 15 -5.56 -12.20 -6.29
C SER A 15 -5.31 -13.19 -5.14
N HIS A 16 -4.45 -12.82 -4.18
CA HIS A 16 -4.17 -13.62 -2.98
C HIS A 16 -4.76 -12.97 -1.74
N PRO A 17 -5.99 -13.34 -1.30
CA PRO A 17 -6.68 -12.66 -0.19
C PRO A 17 -5.95 -12.74 1.15
N TRP A 18 -5.24 -13.83 1.42
CA TRP A 18 -4.66 -14.18 2.71
C TRP A 18 -3.16 -13.88 2.87
N GLN A 19 -2.60 -13.04 2.03
CA GLN A 19 -1.20 -12.60 2.15
C GLN A 19 -1.04 -11.69 3.38
N GLU A 20 -0.29 -12.17 4.37
CA GLU A 20 -0.17 -11.54 5.68
C GLU A 20 0.46 -10.14 5.62
N ASP A 21 1.59 -9.99 4.92
CA ASP A 21 2.32 -8.71 4.83
C ASP A 21 1.45 -7.61 4.23
N ARG A 22 0.74 -7.93 3.14
CA ARG A 22 -0.20 -6.99 2.53
C ARG A 22 -1.33 -6.62 3.49
N ILE A 23 -1.86 -7.58 4.25
CA ILE A 23 -2.92 -7.35 5.23
C ILE A 23 -2.44 -6.41 6.34
N LYS A 24 -1.20 -6.58 6.82
CA LYS A 24 -0.59 -5.71 7.83
C LYS A 24 -0.47 -4.27 7.30
N LEU A 25 0.11 -4.08 6.11
CA LEU A 25 0.24 -2.76 5.47
C LEU A 25 -1.13 -2.09 5.22
N GLU A 26 -2.11 -2.83 4.71
CA GLU A 26 -3.45 -2.31 4.51
C GLU A 26 -4.12 -1.88 5.83
N ASN A 27 -3.91 -2.64 6.92
CA ASN A 27 -4.45 -2.31 8.24
C ASN A 27 -3.78 -1.05 8.82
N GLU A 28 -2.48 -0.86 8.61
CA GLU A 28 -1.77 0.37 8.99
C GLU A 28 -2.34 1.58 8.26
N LEU A 29 -2.54 1.48 6.94
CA LEU A 29 -3.16 2.54 6.15
C LEU A 29 -4.59 2.86 6.63
N ILE A 30 -5.38 1.83 6.99
CA ILE A 30 -6.74 2.02 7.51
C ILE A 30 -6.71 2.80 8.82
N ARG A 31 -5.81 2.46 9.74
CA ARG A 31 -5.67 3.16 11.03
C ARG A 31 -5.16 4.58 10.84
N LYS A 32 -4.14 4.76 10.00
CA LYS A 32 -3.48 6.04 9.70
C LYS A 32 -4.47 7.06 9.12
N TYR A 33 -5.26 6.65 8.13
CA TYR A 33 -6.20 7.54 7.41
C TYR A 33 -7.66 7.44 7.89
N GLY A 34 -7.96 6.64 8.90
CA GLY A 34 -9.31 6.47 9.44
C GLY A 34 -10.30 5.90 8.42
N LEU A 35 -9.88 4.94 7.60
CA LEU A 35 -10.72 4.36 6.57
C LEU A 35 -11.72 3.37 7.18
N LYS A 36 -12.89 3.20 6.55
CA LYS A 36 -13.93 2.28 7.02
C LYS A 36 -13.56 0.82 6.74
N ASN A 37 -12.98 0.55 5.56
CA ASN A 37 -12.67 -0.81 5.10
C ASN A 37 -11.55 -0.82 4.06
N LYS A 38 -11.01 -2.01 3.80
CA LYS A 38 -9.95 -2.25 2.79
C LYS A 38 -10.34 -1.86 1.37
N ARG A 39 -11.65 -1.86 1.03
CA ARG A 39 -12.13 -1.45 -0.30
C ARG A 39 -11.76 0.00 -0.65
N GLU A 40 -11.61 0.87 0.35
CA GLU A 40 -11.18 2.25 0.13
C GLU A 40 -9.68 2.30 -0.24
N VAL A 41 -8.85 1.48 0.39
CA VAL A 41 -7.44 1.30 0.03
C VAL A 41 -7.33 0.77 -1.40
N TRP A 42 -8.06 -0.29 -1.74
CA TRP A 42 -8.04 -0.88 -3.10
C TRP A 42 -8.51 0.10 -4.18
N ARG A 43 -9.47 0.98 -3.87
CA ARG A 43 -9.86 2.05 -4.81
C ARG A 43 -8.72 3.03 -5.08
N SER A 44 -7.97 3.41 -4.06
CA SER A 44 -6.80 4.29 -4.19
C SER A 44 -5.68 3.60 -4.96
N GLN A 45 -5.39 2.33 -4.67
CA GLN A 45 -4.42 1.51 -5.39
C GLN A 45 -4.80 1.34 -6.87
N THR A 46 -6.08 1.07 -7.18
CA THR A 46 -6.54 0.94 -8.56
C THR A 46 -6.44 2.26 -9.31
N ARG A 47 -6.69 3.40 -8.65
CA ARG A 47 -6.51 4.73 -9.26
C ARG A 47 -5.04 4.99 -9.56
N LEU A 48 -4.15 4.71 -8.60
CA LEU A 48 -2.71 4.81 -8.79
C LEU A 48 -2.22 3.92 -9.93
N ARG A 49 -2.69 2.67 -9.98
CA ARG A 49 -2.34 1.74 -11.07
C ARG A 49 -2.73 2.29 -12.45
N LYS A 50 -3.91 2.95 -12.56
CA LYS A 50 -4.33 3.59 -13.80
C LYS A 50 -3.39 4.74 -14.20
N TYR A 51 -3.02 5.63 -13.28
CA TYR A 51 -2.08 6.71 -13.58
C TYR A 51 -0.72 6.17 -14.02
N ARG A 52 -0.18 5.17 -13.32
CA ARG A 52 1.08 4.52 -13.70
C ARG A 52 0.99 3.80 -15.04
N SER A 53 -0.15 3.19 -15.38
CA SER A 53 -0.35 2.55 -16.71
C SER A 53 -0.34 3.58 -17.81
N GLN A 54 -1.10 4.67 -17.64
CA GLN A 54 -1.12 5.78 -18.60
C GLN A 54 0.27 6.41 -18.77
N ALA A 55 0.99 6.64 -17.66
CA ALA A 55 2.36 7.19 -17.74
C ALA A 55 3.31 6.28 -18.55
N ARG A 56 3.27 4.95 -18.32
CA ARG A 56 4.10 4.01 -19.09
C ARG A 56 3.75 3.98 -20.57
N GLU A 57 2.46 3.99 -20.90
CA GLU A 57 2.01 4.03 -22.28
C GLU A 57 2.43 5.31 -23.00
N LEU A 58 2.34 6.45 -22.30
CA LEU A 58 2.76 7.75 -22.82
C LEU A 58 4.29 7.86 -22.96
N LEU A 59 5.08 7.35 -22.00
CA LEU A 59 6.53 7.31 -22.08
C LEU A 59 6.99 6.54 -23.33
N ALA A 60 6.40 5.37 -23.58
CA ALA A 60 6.73 4.58 -24.76
C ALA A 60 6.42 5.33 -26.07
N LYS A 61 5.27 6.01 -26.16
CA LYS A 61 4.84 6.76 -27.35
C LYS A 61 5.60 8.08 -27.53
N VAL A 62 5.93 8.78 -26.45
CA VAL A 62 6.76 10.02 -26.50
C VAL A 62 8.15 9.71 -27.03
N ALA A 63 8.71 8.54 -26.67
CA ALA A 63 9.99 8.07 -27.19
C ALA A 63 9.97 7.85 -28.71
N THR A 64 8.80 7.48 -29.28
CA THR A 64 8.64 7.34 -30.75
C THR A 64 8.40 8.67 -31.48
N GLY A 65 8.35 9.79 -30.75
CA GLY A 65 8.20 11.13 -31.34
C GLY A 65 6.77 11.56 -31.65
N ASP A 66 5.75 10.84 -31.18
CA ASP A 66 4.35 11.14 -31.41
C ASP A 66 3.94 12.47 -30.74
N VAL A 67 3.46 13.45 -31.53
CA VAL A 67 3.06 14.77 -31.07
C VAL A 67 1.82 14.72 -30.19
N GLN A 68 0.88 13.80 -30.49
CA GLN A 68 -0.34 13.66 -29.68
C GLN A 68 -0.02 13.16 -28.28
N SER A 69 0.90 12.21 -28.17
CA SER A 69 1.32 11.66 -26.86
C SER A 69 2.03 12.69 -25.99
N LYS A 70 2.72 13.67 -26.55
CA LYS A 70 3.27 14.80 -25.80
C LYS A 70 2.17 15.66 -25.18
N LYS A 71 1.12 16.00 -25.93
CA LYS A 71 -0.03 16.75 -25.40
C LYS A 71 -0.77 15.98 -24.30
N GLU A 72 -0.96 14.67 -24.48
CA GLU A 72 -1.61 13.82 -23.47
C GLU A 72 -0.77 13.70 -22.20
N SER A 73 0.56 13.66 -22.31
CA SER A 73 1.47 13.64 -21.16
C SER A 73 1.39 14.93 -20.35
N GLU A 74 1.36 16.07 -21.02
CA GLU A 74 1.17 17.38 -20.38
C GLU A 74 -0.18 17.46 -19.67
N GLN A 75 -1.27 17.02 -20.33
CA GLN A 75 -2.60 16.99 -19.71
C GLN A 75 -2.64 16.10 -18.46
N LEU A 76 -1.99 14.94 -18.48
CA LEU A 76 -1.89 14.06 -17.30
C LEU A 76 -1.15 14.75 -16.16
N LEU A 77 -0.02 15.40 -16.44
CA LEU A 77 0.76 16.13 -15.43
C LEU A 77 -0.02 17.32 -14.86
N ILE A 78 -0.68 18.11 -15.71
CA ILE A 78 -1.55 19.22 -15.28
C ILE A 78 -2.67 18.69 -14.38
N HIS A 79 -3.31 17.58 -14.74
CA HIS A 79 -4.36 16.96 -13.93
C HIS A 79 -3.86 16.54 -12.54
N LEU A 80 -2.70 15.90 -12.46
CA LEU A 80 -2.11 15.45 -11.19
C LEU A 80 -1.62 16.63 -10.34
N ASN A 81 -1.09 17.68 -10.96
CA ASN A 81 -0.73 18.92 -10.29
C ASN A 81 -1.97 19.64 -9.73
N ARG A 82 -3.06 19.73 -10.51
CA ARG A 82 -4.33 20.30 -10.03
C ARG A 82 -4.86 19.55 -8.79
N LEU A 83 -4.69 18.24 -8.72
CA LEU A 83 -5.03 17.43 -7.54
C LEU A 83 -3.99 17.58 -6.41
N ASN A 84 -2.92 18.34 -6.62
CA ASN A 84 -1.81 18.49 -5.68
C ASN A 84 -1.22 17.15 -5.21
N VAL A 85 -1.18 16.18 -6.12
CA VAL A 85 -0.55 14.86 -5.92
C VAL A 85 0.92 14.93 -6.31
N LEU A 86 1.23 15.71 -7.35
CA LEU A 86 2.58 16.01 -7.82
C LEU A 86 2.90 17.50 -7.70
N PRO A 87 4.17 17.87 -7.46
CA PRO A 87 4.60 19.25 -7.52
C PRO A 87 4.55 19.80 -8.96
N PRO A 88 4.51 21.14 -9.14
CA PRO A 88 4.73 21.74 -10.46
C PRO A 88 6.11 21.34 -10.99
N ASN A 89 6.27 21.23 -12.30
CA ASN A 89 7.50 20.80 -12.97
C ASN A 89 7.90 19.33 -12.78
N SER A 90 6.96 18.47 -12.41
CA SER A 90 7.19 17.02 -12.35
C SER A 90 7.22 16.40 -13.75
N THR A 91 7.89 15.26 -13.86
CA THR A 91 8.01 14.45 -15.07
C THR A 91 7.09 13.24 -15.05
N LEU A 92 6.98 12.52 -16.18
CA LEU A 92 6.22 11.26 -16.21
C LEU A 92 6.84 10.17 -15.33
N ASP A 93 8.15 10.23 -15.10
CA ASP A 93 8.83 9.29 -14.20
C ASP A 93 8.40 9.48 -12.75
N ASP A 94 8.14 10.73 -12.33
CA ASP A 94 7.63 11.02 -10.99
C ASP A 94 6.23 10.40 -10.76
N VAL A 95 5.43 10.23 -11.82
CA VAL A 95 4.14 9.52 -11.72
C VAL A 95 4.34 8.05 -11.37
N LEU A 96 5.42 7.43 -11.82
CA LEU A 96 5.73 6.03 -11.53
C LEU A 96 6.18 5.81 -10.08
N THR A 97 6.77 6.82 -9.45
CA THR A 97 7.23 6.76 -8.04
C THR A 97 6.13 7.01 -7.02
N LEU A 98 4.94 7.56 -7.44
CA LEU A 98 3.85 7.88 -6.55
C LEU A 98 3.39 6.68 -5.71
N ASP A 99 3.16 6.90 -4.43
CA ASP A 99 2.62 5.90 -3.52
C ASP A 99 1.10 6.01 -3.31
N THR A 100 0.51 4.96 -2.74
CA THR A 100 -0.92 4.97 -2.39
C THR A 100 -1.26 6.07 -1.38
N GLU A 101 -0.31 6.41 -0.51
CA GLU A 101 -0.43 7.46 0.49
C GLU A 101 -0.62 8.84 -0.15
N SER A 102 0.04 9.11 -1.28
CA SER A 102 -0.10 10.38 -2.01
C SER A 102 -1.55 10.64 -2.43
N ILE A 103 -2.28 9.59 -2.83
CA ILE A 103 -3.70 9.70 -3.18
C ILE A 103 -4.59 9.78 -1.92
N LEU A 104 -4.25 9.05 -0.86
CA LEU A 104 -5.02 9.05 0.38
C LEU A 104 -4.89 10.38 1.13
N SER A 105 -3.76 11.05 1.05
CA SER A 105 -3.53 12.38 1.64
C SER A 105 -4.43 13.46 1.02
N ARG A 106 -4.83 13.32 -0.24
CA ARG A 106 -5.66 14.28 -0.97
C ARG A 106 -7.17 14.08 -0.78
N ARG A 107 -7.58 13.14 0.07
CA ARG A 107 -9.00 12.93 0.38
C ARG A 107 -9.51 14.02 1.33
N LEU A 108 -10.76 14.44 1.14
CA LEU A 108 -11.43 15.41 2.00
C LEU A 108 -11.33 15.03 3.48
N GLN A 109 -11.53 13.76 3.82
CA GLN A 109 -11.40 13.26 5.19
C GLN A 109 -10.01 13.53 5.80
N THR A 110 -8.96 13.34 5.03
CA THR A 110 -7.59 13.57 5.48
C THR A 110 -7.32 15.05 5.65
N LEU A 111 -7.74 15.88 4.68
CA LEU A 111 -7.53 17.31 4.71
C LEU A 111 -8.33 18.00 5.82
N THR A 112 -9.56 17.57 6.12
CA THR A 112 -10.33 18.09 7.26
C THR A 112 -9.62 17.81 8.60
N TYR A 113 -9.00 16.65 8.75
CA TYR A 113 -8.18 16.35 9.92
C TYR A 113 -6.90 17.20 9.97
N LEU A 114 -6.18 17.32 8.84
CA LEU A 114 -4.93 18.11 8.76
C LEU A 114 -5.18 19.62 9.00
N LYS A 115 -6.32 20.14 8.58
CA LYS A 115 -6.74 21.54 8.86
C LYS A 115 -7.19 21.77 10.31
N GLY A 116 -7.23 20.72 11.14
CA GLY A 116 -7.64 20.87 12.54
C GLY A 116 -9.15 21.06 12.72
N LEU A 117 -9.98 20.70 11.75
CA LEU A 117 -11.44 20.73 11.87
C LEU A 117 -12.00 19.51 12.62
N ALA A 118 -11.19 18.51 12.89
CA ALA A 118 -11.55 17.30 13.63
C ALA A 118 -10.39 16.82 14.50
N ASN A 119 -10.69 16.27 15.68
CA ASN A 119 -9.67 15.72 16.61
C ASN A 119 -9.04 14.42 16.09
N THR A 120 -9.78 13.65 15.31
CA THR A 120 -9.30 12.37 14.76
C THR A 120 -9.75 12.21 13.31
N SER A 121 -9.05 11.36 12.56
CA SER A 121 -9.44 11.03 11.19
C SER A 121 -10.81 10.34 11.11
N TYR A 122 -11.22 9.61 12.15
CA TYR A 122 -12.55 8.99 12.24
C TYR A 122 -13.64 10.03 12.50
N GLN A 123 -13.37 11.01 13.39
CA GLN A 123 -14.29 12.13 13.64
C GLN A 123 -14.46 12.98 12.36
N ALA A 124 -13.39 13.25 11.62
CA ALA A 124 -13.46 13.93 10.32
C ALA A 124 -14.44 13.22 9.38
N ARG A 125 -14.38 11.89 9.31
CA ARG A 125 -15.32 11.10 8.53
C ARG A 125 -16.76 11.29 8.98
N GLN A 126 -17.00 11.29 10.29
CA GLN A 126 -18.33 11.49 10.86
C GLN A 126 -18.86 12.87 10.51
N LEU A 127 -18.08 13.94 10.71
CA LEU A 127 -18.47 15.31 10.38
C LEU A 127 -18.82 15.48 8.90
N ILE A 128 -18.04 14.88 7.99
CA ILE A 128 -18.32 14.93 6.54
C ILE A 128 -19.62 14.18 6.24
N SER A 129 -19.81 12.95 6.74
CA SER A 129 -21.01 12.17 6.43
C SER A 129 -22.29 12.79 6.97
N HIS A 130 -22.21 13.49 8.11
CA HIS A 130 -23.31 14.27 8.67
C HIS A 130 -23.50 15.64 8.00
N GLY A 131 -22.58 16.07 7.15
CA GLY A 131 -22.69 17.29 6.35
C GLY A 131 -22.36 18.57 7.09
N HIS A 132 -21.47 18.48 8.09
CA HIS A 132 -20.94 19.65 8.80
C HIS A 132 -19.77 20.32 8.06
N ILE A 133 -19.28 19.71 6.98
CA ILE A 133 -18.15 20.22 6.19
C ILE A 133 -18.64 20.72 4.84
N ALA A 134 -18.13 21.89 4.46
CA ALA A 134 -18.37 22.52 3.17
C ALA A 134 -17.04 22.85 2.47
N ILE A 135 -17.09 22.94 1.15
CA ILE A 135 -16.04 23.48 0.28
C ILE A 135 -16.68 24.63 -0.48
N SER A 136 -16.11 25.83 -0.41
CA SER A 136 -16.65 27.02 -1.09
C SER A 136 -18.15 27.23 -0.81
N ASN A 137 -18.58 27.12 0.42
CA ASN A 137 -20.00 27.21 0.80
C ASN A 137 -20.88 26.04 0.33
N ARG A 138 -20.35 25.06 -0.39
CA ARG A 138 -21.07 23.88 -0.85
C ARG A 138 -20.88 22.72 0.11
N ARG A 139 -21.97 22.24 0.71
CA ARG A 139 -21.98 21.07 1.61
C ARG A 139 -21.53 19.80 0.88
N VAL A 140 -20.53 19.09 1.42
CA VAL A 140 -20.00 17.84 0.87
C VAL A 140 -20.14 16.72 1.89
N THR A 141 -20.81 15.62 1.49
CA THR A 141 -21.10 14.46 2.37
C THR A 141 -20.26 13.22 2.04
N VAL A 142 -19.36 13.32 1.07
CA VAL A 142 -18.55 12.18 0.58
C VAL A 142 -17.13 12.25 1.14
N PRO A 143 -16.75 11.39 2.14
CA PRO A 143 -15.40 11.40 2.74
C PRO A 143 -14.28 11.08 1.77
N GLY A 144 -14.59 10.32 0.71
CA GLY A 144 -13.63 9.91 -0.32
C GLY A 144 -13.45 10.90 -1.47
N TYR A 145 -14.01 12.08 -1.39
CA TYR A 145 -13.83 13.16 -2.37
C TYR A 145 -12.35 13.54 -2.42
N ILE A 146 -11.79 13.67 -3.61
CA ILE A 146 -10.42 14.17 -3.80
C ILE A 146 -10.51 15.67 -4.06
N VAL A 147 -9.88 16.39 -3.18
CA VAL A 147 -9.89 17.86 -3.18
C VAL A 147 -8.82 18.37 -4.12
N THR A 148 -9.15 19.37 -4.92
CA THR A 148 -8.19 20.09 -5.76
C THR A 148 -7.35 21.06 -4.92
N LYS A 149 -6.26 21.54 -5.49
CA LYS A 149 -5.38 22.51 -4.84
C LYS A 149 -6.11 23.82 -4.48
N GLU A 150 -7.00 24.28 -5.35
CA GLU A 150 -7.81 25.49 -5.18
C GLU A 150 -8.82 25.32 -4.04
N GLU A 151 -9.56 24.21 -4.08
CA GLU A 151 -10.58 23.89 -3.07
C GLU A 151 -10.01 23.67 -1.66
N GLU A 152 -8.72 23.33 -1.57
CA GLU A 152 -8.09 23.06 -0.29
C GLU A 152 -8.14 24.24 0.67
N SER A 153 -7.98 25.48 0.16
CA SER A 153 -8.06 26.70 0.98
C SER A 153 -9.47 26.92 1.54
N GLU A 154 -10.49 26.52 0.81
CA GLU A 154 -11.91 26.83 1.03
C GLU A 154 -12.67 25.77 1.86
N ILE A 155 -11.96 24.75 2.39
CA ILE A 155 -12.56 23.75 3.28
C ILE A 155 -12.84 24.39 4.64
N GLY A 156 -14.10 24.37 5.07
CA GLY A 156 -14.56 24.88 6.35
C GLY A 156 -15.80 24.16 6.88
N TYR A 157 -16.34 24.65 7.99
CA TYR A 157 -17.64 24.20 8.48
C TYR A 157 -18.76 24.83 7.63
N THR A 158 -19.88 24.11 7.49
CA THR A 158 -21.10 24.61 6.85
C THR A 158 -21.71 25.73 7.71
N SER A 159 -22.29 26.76 7.08
CA SER A 159 -22.97 27.90 7.77
C SER A 159 -23.99 27.41 8.81
N ASP A 160 -24.74 26.38 8.48
CA ASP A 160 -25.84 25.86 9.28
C ASP A 160 -25.37 24.87 10.37
N SER A 161 -24.06 24.69 10.51
CA SER A 161 -23.50 23.71 11.46
C SER A 161 -23.36 24.32 12.85
N PRO A 162 -23.80 23.61 13.92
CA PRO A 162 -23.52 24.01 15.30
C PRO A 162 -22.02 24.11 15.61
N LEU A 163 -21.18 23.48 14.79
CA LEU A 163 -19.71 23.49 14.94
C LEU A 163 -19.08 24.83 14.52
N ASN A 164 -19.84 25.80 13.99
CA ASN A 164 -19.36 27.16 13.80
C ASN A 164 -19.06 27.84 15.14
N ASP A 165 -19.77 27.47 16.19
CA ASP A 165 -19.53 27.98 17.53
C ASP A 165 -18.19 27.48 18.06
N VAL A 166 -17.30 28.41 18.42
CA VAL A 166 -15.94 28.09 18.91
C VAL A 166 -15.98 27.29 20.21
N MET A 167 -17.02 27.48 21.04
CA MET A 167 -17.16 26.84 22.33
C MET A 167 -17.80 25.44 22.27
N HIS A 168 -18.16 24.96 21.07
CA HIS A 168 -18.80 23.67 20.93
C HIS A 168 -17.86 22.52 21.36
N PRO A 169 -18.29 21.59 22.26
CA PRO A 169 -17.42 20.59 22.87
C PRO A 169 -16.83 19.57 21.90
N ALA A 170 -17.48 19.33 20.75
CA ALA A 170 -16.98 18.42 19.71
C ALA A 170 -15.95 19.05 18.79
N ARG A 171 -15.75 20.38 18.88
CA ARG A 171 -14.73 21.09 18.09
C ARG A 171 -13.33 20.84 18.68
N PRO A 172 -12.30 20.71 17.87
CA PRO A 172 -10.93 20.66 18.33
C PRO A 172 -10.58 21.92 19.11
N ARG A 173 -9.86 21.77 20.24
CA ARG A 173 -9.35 22.92 21.00
C ARG A 173 -8.30 23.65 20.16
N ALA A 174 -8.14 24.97 20.39
CA ALA A 174 -7.20 25.81 19.67
C ALA A 174 -5.75 25.29 19.71
N ASP A 175 -5.37 24.61 20.79
CA ASP A 175 -4.05 23.98 20.96
C ASP A 175 -3.87 22.66 20.19
N PHE A 176 -4.91 22.17 19.53
CA PHE A 176 -4.84 20.91 18.79
C PHE A 176 -4.01 21.08 17.51
N LYS A 177 -2.75 20.64 17.59
CA LYS A 177 -1.91 20.47 16.39
C LYS A 177 -2.20 19.11 15.79
N SER A 178 -2.81 19.07 14.61
CA SER A 178 -2.96 17.83 13.84
C SER A 178 -1.58 17.21 13.64
N VAL A 179 -1.37 16.01 14.17
CA VAL A 179 -0.11 15.28 13.95
C VAL A 179 -0.02 14.96 12.47
N PRO A 180 1.01 15.44 11.76
CA PRO A 180 1.14 15.14 10.35
C PRO A 180 1.17 13.63 10.14
N ILE A 181 0.19 13.14 9.42
CA ILE A 181 -0.01 11.71 9.14
C ILE A 181 1.24 11.08 8.52
N ILE A 182 2.05 11.90 7.83
CA ILE A 182 3.24 11.48 7.09
C ILE A 182 4.46 11.18 7.98
N LYS A 183 4.52 11.67 9.23
CA LYS A 183 5.71 11.57 10.09
C LYS A 183 5.56 10.64 11.31
N ARG A 184 4.60 9.74 11.35
CA ARG A 184 4.73 8.56 12.21
C ARG A 184 5.61 7.50 11.49
N ASN A 185 6.86 7.85 11.23
CA ASN A 185 7.88 6.84 11.32
C ASN A 185 7.72 6.30 12.74
N ILE A 186 7.27 5.06 12.84
CA ILE A 186 7.45 4.27 14.03
C ILE A 186 8.97 4.32 14.23
N SER A 187 9.44 5.30 15.03
CA SER A 187 10.71 5.14 15.70
C SER A 187 10.58 3.74 16.28
N LYS A 188 11.40 2.82 15.80
CA LYS A 188 11.61 1.53 16.42
C LYS A 188 11.81 1.90 17.90
N GLU A 189 10.78 1.74 18.71
CA GLU A 189 10.95 1.63 20.14
C GLU A 189 11.93 0.46 20.23
N GLU A 190 13.18 0.83 20.49
CA GLU A 190 14.17 -0.10 20.92
C GLU A 190 13.50 -0.88 22.04
N LYS A 191 13.14 -2.11 21.73
CA LYS A 191 12.75 -3.08 22.74
C LYS A 191 13.94 -3.12 23.68
N LYS A 192 13.88 -2.33 24.77
CA LYS A 192 14.76 -2.53 25.90
C LYS A 192 14.63 -4.02 26.23
N PRO A 193 15.72 -4.77 26.28
CA PRO A 193 15.66 -6.16 26.70
C PRO A 193 14.98 -6.13 28.08
N ILE A 194 13.89 -6.85 28.20
CA ILE A 194 13.25 -7.08 29.50
C ILE A 194 14.26 -7.92 30.26
N GLU A 195 15.04 -7.29 31.13
CA GLU A 195 15.85 -8.01 32.11
C GLU A 195 14.88 -8.88 32.93
N PRO A 196 15.14 -10.19 33.04
CA PRO A 196 14.31 -11.04 33.87
C PRO A 196 14.40 -10.55 35.33
N PRO A 197 13.31 -10.57 36.11
CA PRO A 197 13.31 -10.11 37.48
C PRO A 197 14.34 -10.87 38.29
N LYS A 198 15.27 -10.15 38.92
CA LYS A 198 16.23 -10.71 39.90
C LYS A 198 15.42 -11.34 41.03
N LYS A 199 15.46 -12.66 41.11
CA LYS A 199 15.01 -13.41 42.30
C LYS A 199 15.99 -13.13 43.41
N GLU A 200 15.52 -12.53 44.49
CA GLU A 200 16.22 -12.42 45.74
C GLU A 200 16.52 -13.84 46.26
N GLN A 201 17.81 -14.07 46.55
CA GLN A 201 18.30 -15.30 47.09
C GLN A 201 18.22 -15.22 48.61
N ASP A 202 17.25 -15.90 49.20
CA ASP A 202 17.38 -16.30 50.59
C ASP A 202 18.12 -17.63 50.67
N LYS A 203 19.16 -17.57 51.51
CA LYS A 203 20.09 -18.67 51.75
C LYS A 203 19.48 -19.64 52.74
N GLU A 204 19.39 -20.92 52.37
CA GLU A 204 19.51 -21.96 53.40
C GLU A 204 20.28 -23.14 52.82
N LYS A 205 21.28 -23.58 53.61
CA LYS A 205 22.20 -24.65 53.35
C LYS A 205 21.54 -26.01 53.66
N VAL A 206 21.59 -26.98 52.74
CA VAL A 206 21.77 -28.41 53.14
C VAL A 206 22.55 -29.15 52.03
N SER A 207 23.47 -29.94 52.45
CA SER A 207 24.55 -30.72 51.85
C SER A 207 24.15 -31.83 50.85
N THR A 208 24.90 -31.92 49.73
CA THR A 208 25.58 -33.04 49.01
C THR A 208 24.95 -34.44 48.91
N PRO A 209 25.36 -35.36 48.03
CA PRO A 209 26.08 -35.33 46.71
C PRO A 209 25.48 -36.29 45.65
N SER A 210 25.66 -36.09 44.37
CA SER A 210 25.86 -37.15 43.32
C SER A 210 25.54 -36.66 41.89
N GLU A 211 26.52 -36.03 41.26
CA GLU A 211 26.47 -35.71 39.82
C GLU A 211 27.82 -36.15 39.19
N GLU A 212 27.94 -37.39 38.83
CA GLU A 212 29.09 -37.86 38.02
C GLU A 212 28.73 -38.93 36.98
N LYS A 213 27.45 -39.14 36.67
CA LYS A 213 27.06 -40.23 35.73
C LYS A 213 26.29 -39.81 34.47
N THR A 214 26.16 -38.54 34.17
CA THR A 214 25.38 -38.09 32.99
C THR A 214 26.20 -37.40 31.90
N LYS A 215 27.52 -37.33 32.01
CA LYS A 215 28.38 -36.71 30.97
C LYS A 215 29.00 -37.71 29.96
N GLU A 216 28.91 -39.01 30.19
CA GLU A 216 29.45 -40.00 29.26
C GLU A 216 28.44 -40.54 28.22
N GLU A 217 27.15 -40.32 28.38
CA GLU A 217 26.14 -40.82 27.42
C GLU A 217 25.84 -39.85 26.27
N ILE A 218 26.24 -38.55 26.35
CA ILE A 218 25.98 -37.56 25.31
C ILE A 218 27.05 -37.56 24.22
N GLN A 219 28.27 -38.01 24.52
CA GLN A 219 29.36 -38.06 23.53
C GLN A 219 29.38 -39.32 22.65
N LYS A 220 28.49 -40.29 22.89
CA LYS A 220 28.41 -41.53 22.10
C LYS A 220 27.31 -41.54 21.05
N LYS A 221 26.50 -40.48 20.93
CA LYS A 221 25.42 -40.35 19.92
C LYS A 221 25.72 -39.39 18.77
N GLU A 222 26.82 -38.64 18.78
CA GLU A 222 27.21 -37.73 17.69
C GLU A 222 28.19 -38.29 16.66
N SER A 223 28.66 -39.54 16.82
CA SER A 223 29.64 -40.14 15.89
C SER A 223 29.08 -41.16 14.89
N ILE A 224 27.75 -41.29 14.74
CA ILE A 224 27.14 -42.32 13.83
C ILE A 224 26.26 -41.68 12.71
N GLN A 225 26.27 -40.39 12.48
CA GLN A 225 25.52 -39.79 11.35
C GLN A 225 26.38 -38.86 10.50
N ALA A 226 27.44 -39.34 9.92
CA ALA A 226 28.14 -38.69 8.83
C ALA A 226 28.60 -39.74 7.81
N GLU A 227 27.90 -39.79 6.69
CA GLU A 227 28.02 -40.49 5.41
C GLU A 227 26.95 -41.55 5.14
N PRO A 228 26.35 -41.69 3.93
CA PRO A 228 26.77 -41.11 2.64
C PRO A 228 25.63 -40.43 1.79
N GLN A 229 25.83 -39.26 1.31
CA GLN A 229 25.03 -38.69 0.20
C GLN A 229 25.93 -38.05 -0.88
N LYS A 230 26.71 -38.89 -1.57
CA LYS A 230 27.51 -38.43 -2.73
C LYS A 230 27.39 -39.33 -3.97
N GLN A 231 26.35 -40.13 -4.13
CA GLN A 231 26.23 -41.02 -5.32
C GLN A 231 24.93 -40.88 -6.15
N GLN A 232 24.11 -39.86 -5.97
CA GLN A 232 22.86 -39.69 -6.78
C GLN A 232 22.80 -38.45 -7.66
N VAL A 233 23.89 -37.75 -7.91
CA VAL A 233 23.89 -36.50 -8.75
C VAL A 233 24.51 -36.70 -10.13
N VAL A 234 25.01 -37.87 -10.48
CA VAL A 234 25.67 -38.10 -11.79
C VAL A 234 24.76 -38.74 -12.84
N GLU A 235 23.63 -39.34 -12.47
CA GLU A 235 22.77 -40.08 -13.41
C GLU A 235 21.60 -39.28 -14.03
N SER A 236 21.43 -38.00 -13.69
CA SER A 236 20.32 -37.18 -14.23
C SER A 236 20.73 -36.12 -15.29
N LYS A 237 21.92 -36.17 -15.84
CA LYS A 237 22.43 -35.24 -16.85
C LYS A 237 22.55 -35.74 -18.27
N GLU A 238 22.30 -37.04 -18.52
CA GLU A 238 22.45 -37.66 -19.86
C GLU A 238 21.14 -37.89 -20.64
N SER A 239 19.96 -37.62 -20.11
CA SER A 239 18.68 -37.88 -20.79
C SER A 239 17.98 -36.66 -21.34
N LYS A 240 18.65 -35.54 -21.60
CA LYS A 240 18.05 -34.31 -22.16
C LYS A 240 18.72 -33.73 -23.40
N LYS A 241 19.32 -34.55 -24.24
CA LYS A 241 19.97 -34.08 -25.47
C LYS A 241 19.51 -34.72 -26.76
N GLU A 242 18.34 -35.25 -26.86
CA GLU A 242 17.65 -35.52 -28.15
C GLU A 242 16.15 -35.45 -27.89
N PRO A 243 15.33 -34.60 -28.53
CA PRO A 243 15.12 -34.45 -29.94
C PRO A 243 14.84 -32.98 -30.39
N LYS A 244 15.77 -32.34 -31.07
CA LYS A 244 15.51 -31.08 -31.76
C LYS A 244 15.77 -31.09 -33.28
N GLU A 245 16.10 -32.26 -33.82
CA GLU A 245 16.53 -32.34 -35.23
C GLU A 245 15.44 -32.93 -36.19
N LYS A 246 14.23 -33.23 -35.70
CA LYS A 246 13.13 -33.75 -36.54
C LYS A 246 11.97 -32.80 -36.80
N ALA A 247 12.04 -31.55 -36.39
CA ALA A 247 10.97 -30.58 -36.59
C ALA A 247 11.21 -29.58 -37.72
N GLU A 248 12.40 -29.54 -38.32
CA GLU A 248 12.71 -28.59 -39.43
C GLU A 248 12.53 -29.19 -40.85
N GLU A 249 12.35 -30.50 -41.00
CA GLU A 249 12.17 -31.14 -42.31
C GLU A 249 10.72 -31.27 -42.81
N GLN A 250 9.72 -30.79 -42.02
CA GLN A 250 8.31 -30.90 -42.44
C GLN A 250 7.64 -29.59 -42.86
N THR A 251 8.34 -28.46 -42.84
CA THR A 251 7.76 -27.17 -43.26
C THR A 251 8.09 -26.76 -44.69
N ASN A 252 9.07 -27.40 -45.35
CA ASN A 252 9.46 -27.04 -46.74
C ASN A 252 8.73 -27.76 -47.84
N ASN A 253 7.71 -28.60 -47.57
CA ASN A 253 7.00 -29.39 -48.60
C ASN A 253 5.52 -28.96 -48.79
N LYS A 254 5.12 -27.77 -48.31
CA LYS A 254 3.75 -27.27 -48.47
C LYS A 254 3.58 -26.05 -49.38
N ASP A 255 4.67 -25.41 -49.81
CA ASP A 255 4.58 -24.18 -50.62
C ASP A 255 4.77 -24.38 -52.12
N GLU A 256 5.01 -25.63 -52.62
CA GLU A 256 5.16 -25.91 -54.06
C GLU A 256 3.89 -26.43 -54.76
N LYS A 257 2.71 -26.44 -54.11
CA LYS A 257 1.45 -26.92 -54.73
C LYS A 257 0.33 -25.89 -54.83
N LYS A 258 0.63 -24.61 -54.98
CA LYS A 258 -0.34 -23.55 -55.29
C LYS A 258 0.17 -22.59 -56.35
N GLY A 259 0.50 -23.11 -57.52
CA GLY A 259 0.87 -22.30 -58.65
C GLY A 259 0.72 -23.12 -59.95
N GLU A 260 -0.54 -23.54 -60.25
CA GLU A 260 -1.07 -23.85 -61.59
C GLU A 260 -2.56 -23.62 -61.56
#